data_00221f74b5f3ebea4d96db3eb29ef91e
#
_entry.id   00221f74b5f3ebea4d96db3eb29ef91e
#
_cell.length_a   1.000
_cell.length_b   1.000
_cell.length_c   1.000
_cell.angle_alpha   90.00
_cell.angle_beta   90.00
_cell.angle_gamma   90.00
#
_symmetry.space_group_name_H-M   'P 1'
#
loop_
_entity.id
_entity.type
_entity.pdbx_description
1 polymer ?
#
loop_
_entity_poly.entity_id
_entity_poly.type
_entity_poly.pdbx_seq_one_letter_code
_entity_poly.pdbx_strand_id
1 'polypeptide(L)' 'MLLVIDVGNTNMEFGVYRGEELVGSFRLMTDANRTSDELGLWLCQYFQRFGLELGQVEDVVI' A
#
# COMPACT_ATOMS: atom_id res chain seq x y z
N MET A 1 1.71 -4.09 11.56
CA MET A 1 2.58 -3.64 10.46
C MET A 1 2.29 -2.20 10.11
N LEU A 2 3.28 -1.51 9.56
CA LEU A 2 3.17 -0.13 9.11
C LEU A 2 3.06 -0.07 7.59
N LEU A 3 2.07 0.66 7.09
CA LEU A 3 1.95 0.95 5.66
C LEU A 3 2.40 2.39 5.42
N VAL A 4 3.39 2.57 4.56
CA VAL A 4 3.90 3.89 4.17
C VAL A 4 3.50 4.15 2.73
N ILE A 5 2.94 5.33 2.48
CA ILE A 5 2.49 5.73 1.15
C ILE A 5 3.16 7.05 0.79
N ASP A 6 3.91 7.05 -0.30
CA ASP A 6 4.53 8.24 -0.87
C ASP A 6 3.76 8.63 -2.13
N VAL A 7 3.10 9.77 -2.10
CA VAL A 7 2.26 10.23 -3.20
C VAL A 7 3.03 11.21 -4.07
N GLY A 8 3.41 10.76 -5.25
CA GLY A 8 4.06 11.61 -6.25
C GLY A 8 3.07 12.06 -7.34
N ASN A 9 3.54 12.91 -8.23
CA ASN A 9 2.71 13.40 -9.34
C ASN A 9 2.34 12.30 -10.33
N THR A 10 3.26 11.38 -10.55
CA THR A 10 3.10 10.31 -11.56
C THR A 10 2.77 8.98 -10.92
N ASN A 11 3.40 8.65 -9.80
CA ASN A 11 3.23 7.37 -9.13
C ASN A 11 3.04 7.54 -7.64
N MET A 12 2.27 6.61 -7.05
CA MET A 12 2.21 6.41 -5.62
C MET A 12 3.05 5.18 -5.28
N GLU A 13 3.93 5.29 -4.30
CA GLU A 13 4.76 4.18 -3.85
C GLU A 13 4.31 3.73 -2.47
N PHE A 14 4.16 2.41 -2.32
CA PHE A 14 3.68 1.79 -1.10
C PHE A 14 4.76 0.89 -0.53
N GLY A 15 4.99 1.00 0.77
CA GLY A 15 5.90 0.12 1.50
C GLY A 15 5.20 -0.46 2.71
N VAL A 16 5.37 -1.76 2.93
CA VAL A 16 4.82 -2.44 4.09
C VAL A 16 5.98 -2.89 4.97
N TYR A 17 5.98 -2.43 6.21
CA TYR A 17 7.06 -2.71 7.16
C TYR A 17 6.57 -3.54 8.34
N ARG A 18 7.37 -4.52 8.70
CA ARG A 18 7.25 -5.26 9.95
C ARG A 18 8.44 -4.85 10.81
N GLY A 19 8.21 -3.95 11.79
CA GLY A 19 9.31 -3.31 12.48
C GLY A 19 10.13 -2.47 11.50
N GLU A 20 11.41 -2.76 11.38
CA GLU A 20 12.32 -2.08 10.45
C GLU A 20 12.46 -2.81 9.10
N GLU A 21 11.85 -3.97 8.96
CA GLU A 21 11.97 -4.79 7.75
C GLU A 21 10.89 -4.43 6.75
N LEU A 22 11.31 -4.10 5.52
CA LEU A 22 10.40 -3.93 4.40
C LEU A 22 9.99 -5.31 3.89
N VAL A 23 8.73 -5.68 4.13
CA VAL A 23 8.21 -7.01 3.77
C VAL A 23 7.47 -7.03 2.45
N GLY A 24 7.16 -5.88 1.89
CA GLY A 24 6.53 -5.78 0.59
C GLY A 24 6.50 -4.33 0.10
N SER A 25 6.54 -4.15 -1.20
CA SER A 25 6.42 -2.84 -1.81
C SER A 25 5.77 -2.95 -3.17
N PHE A 26 5.08 -1.91 -3.57
CA PHE A 26 4.47 -1.84 -4.88
C PHE A 26 4.22 -0.39 -5.26
N ARG A 27 3.87 -0.17 -6.52
CA ARG A 27 3.66 1.15 -7.08
C ARG A 27 2.37 1.15 -7.89
N LEU A 28 1.59 2.22 -7.75
CA LEU A 28 0.43 2.48 -8.59
C LEU A 28 0.59 3.82 -9.27
N MET A 29 0.04 3.95 -10.46
CA MET A 29 -0.01 5.24 -11.13
C MET A 29 -0.92 6.19 -10.34
N THR A 30 -0.51 7.44 -10.18
CA THR A 30 -1.34 8.46 -9.55
C THR A 30 -2.51 8.78 -10.47
N ASP A 31 -3.73 8.64 -9.95
CA ASP A 31 -4.95 8.90 -10.69
C ASP A 31 -5.98 9.55 -9.76
N ALA A 32 -6.27 10.83 -10.03
CA ALA A 32 -7.19 11.62 -9.22
C ALA A 32 -8.64 11.11 -9.32
N ASN A 33 -8.94 10.32 -10.35
CA ASN A 33 -10.29 9.76 -10.55
C ASN A 33 -10.46 8.38 -9.92
N ARG A 34 -9.40 7.82 -9.35
CA ARG A 34 -9.49 6.52 -8.69
C ARG A 34 -10.31 6.64 -7.41
N THR A 35 -11.27 5.74 -7.26
CA THR A 35 -12.10 5.70 -6.05
C THR A 35 -11.37 5.01 -4.91
N SER A 36 -11.85 5.23 -3.68
CA SER A 36 -11.33 4.51 -2.51
C SER A 36 -11.56 3.01 -2.63
N ASP A 37 -12.65 2.60 -3.26
CA ASP A 37 -12.95 1.19 -3.48
C ASP A 37 -11.93 0.54 -4.41
N GLU A 38 -11.54 1.23 -5.48
CA GLU A 38 -10.51 0.74 -6.40
C GLU A 38 -9.17 0.61 -5.69
N LEU A 39 -8.80 1.62 -4.90
CA LEU A 39 -7.54 1.58 -4.14
C LEU A 39 -7.54 0.41 -3.15
N GLY A 40 -8.67 0.19 -2.47
CA GLY A 40 -8.82 -0.93 -1.54
C GLY A 40 -8.63 -2.28 -2.22
N LEU A 41 -9.18 -2.45 -3.43
CA LEU A 41 -8.99 -3.68 -4.21
C LEU A 41 -7.52 -3.91 -4.54
N TRP A 42 -6.80 -2.89 -4.98
CA TRP A 42 -5.37 -3.00 -5.28
C TRP A 42 -4.56 -3.34 -4.05
N LEU A 43 -4.86 -2.72 -2.91
CA LEU A 43 -4.19 -3.02 -1.65
C LEU A 43 -4.41 -4.48 -1.25
N CYS A 44 -5.64 -4.97 -1.32
CA CYS A 44 -5.95 -6.36 -1.02
C CYS A 44 -5.19 -7.33 -1.92
N GLN A 45 -5.13 -7.05 -3.23
CA GLN A 45 -4.44 -7.89 -4.20
C GLN A 45 -2.94 -7.96 -3.92
N TYR A 46 -2.31 -6.82 -3.67
CA TYR A 46 -0.88 -6.80 -3.40
C TYR A 46 -0.53 -7.44 -2.06
N PHE A 47 -1.34 -7.18 -1.02
CA PHE A 47 -1.12 -7.82 0.28
C PHE A 47 -1.23 -9.33 0.17
N GLN A 48 -2.23 -9.82 -0.54
CA GLN A 48 -2.39 -11.26 -0.79
C GLN A 48 -1.16 -11.84 -1.49
N ARG A 49 -0.63 -11.11 -2.47
CA ARG A 49 0.56 -11.50 -3.21
C ARG A 49 1.79 -11.63 -2.32
N PHE A 50 1.89 -10.78 -1.29
CA PHE A 50 2.98 -10.83 -0.32
C PHE A 50 2.76 -11.86 0.77
N GLY A 51 1.62 -12.54 0.80
CA GLY A 51 1.24 -13.43 1.90
C GLY A 51 0.83 -12.69 3.15
N LEU A 52 0.34 -11.46 3.02
CA LEU A 52 -0.05 -10.60 4.14
C LEU A 52 -1.54 -10.31 4.09
N GLU A 53 -2.08 -9.84 5.22
CA GLU A 53 -3.46 -9.42 5.33
C GLU A 53 -3.55 -7.95 5.73
N LEU A 54 -4.50 -7.22 5.15
CA LEU A 54 -4.69 -5.81 5.47
C LEU A 54 -5.00 -5.58 6.95
N GLY A 55 -5.66 -6.54 7.60
CA GLY A 55 -5.97 -6.47 9.03
C GLY A 55 -4.73 -6.42 9.92
N GLN A 56 -3.56 -6.77 9.40
CA GLN A 56 -2.30 -6.68 10.14
C GLN A 56 -1.72 -5.26 10.18
N VAL A 57 -2.25 -4.35 9.38
CA VAL A 57 -1.80 -2.95 9.36
C VAL A 57 -2.38 -2.22 10.57
N GLU A 58 -1.50 -1.70 11.41
CA GLU A 58 -1.87 -0.99 12.62
C GLU A 58 -1.81 0.53 12.43
N ASP A 59 -1.01 0.98 11.46
CA ASP A 59 -0.77 2.39 11.25
C ASP A 59 -0.45 2.66 9.77
N VAL A 60 -0.81 3.87 9.32
CA VAL A 60 -0.58 4.31 7.95
C VAL A 60 0.06 5.69 7.99
N VAL A 61 1.16 5.85 7.27
CA VAL A 61 1.87 7.12 7.12
C VAL A 61 1.86 7.52 5.65
N ILE A 62 1.41 8.73 5.38
CA ILE A 62 1.34 9.29 4.02
C ILE A 62 2.32 10.44 3.89
#